data_642218778f839fbf2b0f87ead7de0907
#
_entry.id   642218778f839fbf2b0f87ead7de0907
#
_cell.length_a   1.000
_cell.length_b   1.000
_cell.length_c   1.000
_cell.angle_alpha   90.00
_cell.angle_beta   90.00
_cell.angle_gamma   90.00
#
_symmetry.space_group_name_H-M   'P 1'
#
loop_
_entity.id
_entity.type
_entity.pdbx_description
1 polymer ?
#
loop_
_entity_poly.entity_id
_entity_poly.type
_entity_poly.pdbx_seq_one_letter_code
_entity_poly.pdbx_strand_id
1 'polypeptide(L)' 'MQKKRYLNVKEAAEHLTVEVSTVRSWIFQRKIPVKRIGRCVRIEDSIIEKILDSGLVSLGG' A
#
# COMPACT_ATOMS: atom_id res chain seq x y z
N MET A 1 22.43 7.00 4.89
CA MET A 1 21.65 5.86 5.32
C MET A 1 20.24 5.94 4.80
N GLN A 2 19.78 4.87 4.19
CA GLN A 2 18.47 4.80 3.57
C GLN A 2 17.40 4.51 4.61
N LYS A 3 16.35 5.31 4.62
CA LYS A 3 15.22 5.04 5.48
C LYS A 3 14.02 4.72 4.63
N LYS A 4 13.38 3.61 4.92
CA LYS A 4 12.14 3.27 4.24
C LYS A 4 11.01 4.08 4.85
N ARG A 5 10.16 4.59 4.01
CA ARG A 5 8.96 5.28 4.47
C ARG A 5 7.81 4.31 4.47
N TYR A 6 7.01 4.42 5.49
CA TYR A 6 5.80 3.62 5.61
C TYR A 6 4.61 4.55 5.70
N LEU A 7 3.57 4.22 4.99
CA LEU A 7 2.35 5.01 4.93
C LEU A 7 1.23 4.23 5.59
N ASN A 8 0.32 4.95 6.23
CA ASN A 8 -0.89 4.30 6.71
C ASN A 8 -1.87 4.15 5.54
N VAL A 9 -2.98 3.47 5.79
CA VAL A 9 -3.95 3.20 4.73
C VAL A 9 -4.49 4.49 4.13
N LYS A 10 -4.75 5.48 4.96
CA LYS A 10 -5.29 6.75 4.49
C LYS A 10 -4.29 7.46 3.57
N GLU A 11 -3.03 7.49 3.99
CA GLU A 11 -1.99 8.13 3.18
C GLU A 11 -1.81 7.39 1.86
N ALA A 12 -1.82 6.07 1.91
CA ALA A 12 -1.69 5.27 0.70
C ALA A 12 -2.84 5.56 -0.27
N ALA A 13 -4.05 5.65 0.26
CA ALA A 13 -5.21 5.94 -0.58
C ALA A 13 -5.08 7.30 -1.24
N GLU A 14 -4.58 8.28 -0.52
CA GLU A 14 -4.38 9.62 -1.06
C GLU A 14 -3.33 9.62 -2.18
N HIS A 15 -2.24 8.90 -1.97
CA HIS A 15 -1.20 8.78 -2.99
C HIS A 15 -1.72 8.10 -4.25
N LEU A 16 -2.56 7.10 -4.07
CA LEU A 16 -3.09 6.34 -5.21
C LEU A 16 -4.34 7.00 -5.80
N THR A 17 -4.86 8.02 -5.13
CA THR A 17 -6.07 8.72 -5.57
C THR A 17 -7.27 7.77 -5.64
N VAL A 18 -7.41 6.95 -4.61
CA VAL A 18 -8.54 6.03 -4.49
C VAL A 18 -9.13 6.13 -3.10
N GLU A 19 -10.26 5.50 -2.88
CA GLU A 19 -10.92 5.49 -1.58
C GLU A 19 -10.15 4.62 -0.60
N VAL A 20 -10.24 4.97 0.68
CA VAL A 20 -9.63 4.18 1.73
C VAL A 20 -10.19 2.76 1.72
N SER A 21 -11.50 2.62 1.51
CA SER A 21 -12.13 1.31 1.47
C SER A 21 -11.56 0.46 0.34
N THR A 22 -11.19 1.09 -0.76
CA THR A 22 -10.57 0.37 -1.87
C THR A 22 -9.22 -0.20 -1.47
N VAL A 23 -8.41 0.61 -0.80
CA VAL A 23 -7.09 0.14 -0.35
C VAL A 23 -7.26 -0.99 0.67
N ARG A 24 -8.21 -0.85 1.60
CA ARG A 24 -8.46 -1.90 2.58
C ARG A 24 -8.89 -3.20 1.91
N SER A 25 -9.71 -3.10 0.88
CA SER A 25 -10.14 -4.26 0.13
C SER A 25 -8.96 -4.96 -0.52
N TRP A 26 -8.07 -4.20 -1.11
CA TRP A 26 -6.87 -4.76 -1.72
C TRP A 26 -5.99 -5.46 -0.70
N ILE A 27 -5.85 -4.88 0.48
CA ILE A 27 -5.08 -5.49 1.55
C ILE A 27 -5.72 -6.79 2.00
N PHE A 28 -7.04 -6.77 2.16
CA PHE A 28 -7.79 -7.94 2.57
C PHE A 28 -7.64 -9.08 1.56
N GLN A 29 -7.62 -8.73 0.28
CA GLN A 29 -7.44 -9.71 -0.79
C GLN A 29 -5.99 -10.09 -1.01
N ARG A 30 -5.09 -9.53 -0.21
CA ARG A 30 -3.66 -9.80 -0.27
C ARG A 30 -3.03 -9.40 -1.60
N LYS A 31 -3.57 -8.36 -2.19
CA LYS A 31 -3.01 -7.80 -3.42
C LYS A 31 -1.89 -6.82 -3.16
N ILE A 32 -1.81 -6.31 -1.94
CA ILE A 32 -0.79 -5.37 -1.53
C ILE A 32 -0.06 -5.94 -0.32
N PRO A 33 1.26 -6.12 -0.39
CA PRO A 33 2.02 -6.53 0.78
C PRO A 33 2.03 -5.41 1.81
N VAL A 34 1.80 -5.75 3.07
CA VAL A 34 1.77 -4.78 4.15
C VAL A 34 2.56 -5.30 5.32
N LYS A 35 2.96 -4.39 6.18
CA LYS A 35 3.56 -4.75 7.46
C LYS A 35 2.61 -4.38 8.58
N ARG A 36 2.50 -5.27 9.53
CA ARG A 36 1.68 -5.02 10.71
C ARG A 36 2.58 -4.72 11.88
N ILE A 37 2.43 -3.54 12.43
CA ILE A 37 3.22 -3.11 13.57
C ILE A 37 2.23 -2.88 14.70
N GLY A 38 2.16 -3.85 15.62
CA GLY A 38 1.12 -3.84 16.62
C GLY A 38 -0.23 -3.98 15.94
N ARG A 39 -1.09 -2.99 16.14
CA ARG A 39 -2.42 -2.98 15.50
C ARG A 39 -2.44 -2.14 14.24
N CYS A 40 -1.30 -1.58 13.89
CA CYS A 40 -1.25 -0.66 12.76
C CYS A 40 -0.80 -1.38 11.52
N VAL A 41 -1.44 -1.04 10.41
CA VAL A 41 -1.04 -1.54 9.09
C VAL A 41 -0.23 -0.45 8.42
N ARG A 42 0.92 -0.83 7.89
CA ARG A 42 1.81 0.10 7.20
C ARG A 42 2.17 -0.45 5.84
N ILE A 43 2.21 0.43 4.87
CA ILE A 43 2.51 0.09 3.49
C ILE A 43 3.80 0.79 3.11
N GLU A 44 4.76 0.03 2.58
CA GLU A 44 6.03 0.61 2.19
C GLU A 44 5.83 1.54 0.99
N ASP A 45 6.52 2.67 1.04
CA ASP A 45 6.42 3.71 0.02
C ASP A 45 6.71 3.15 -1.38
N SER A 46 7.73 2.30 -1.48
CA SER A 46 8.11 1.72 -2.77
C SER A 46 6.99 0.88 -3.38
N ILE A 47 6.16 0.27 -2.54
CA ILE A 47 5.02 -0.51 -3.03
C ILE A 47 4.02 0.42 -3.71
N ILE A 48 3.77 1.57 -3.11
CA ILE A 48 2.86 2.55 -3.68
C ILE A 48 3.37 3.02 -5.04
N GLU A 49 4.66 3.29 -5.13
CA GLU A 49 5.24 3.74 -6.39
C GLU A 49 5.13 2.67 -7.47
N LYS A 50 5.31 1.41 -7.11
CA LYS A 50 5.14 0.32 -8.06
C LYS A 50 3.72 0.23 -8.58
N ILE A 51 2.75 0.45 -7.71
CA ILE A 51 1.35 0.43 -8.11
C ILE A 51 1.07 1.57 -9.09
N LEU A 52 1.59 2.74 -8.80
CA LEU A 52 1.39 3.89 -9.68
C LEU A 52 2.05 3.70 -11.03
N ASP A 53 3.19 3.02 -11.05
CA ASP A 53 3.95 2.84 -12.27
C ASP A 53 3.41 1.70 -13.14
N SER A 54 3.12 0.57 -12.53
CA SER A 54 2.79 -0.66 -13.27
C SER A 54 1.38 -1.15 -13.05
N GLY A 55 0.67 -0.56 -12.14
CA GLY A 55 -0.67 -1.01 -11.79
C GLY A 55 -0.64 -2.14 -10.79
N LEU A 56 -1.81 -2.43 -10.22
CA LEU A 56 -1.93 -3.40 -9.15
C LEU A 56 -1.67 -4.82 -9.61
N VAL A 57 -1.97 -5.09 -10.87
CA VAL A 57 -1.85 -6.44 -11.40
C VAL A 57 -0.42 -6.96 -11.30
N SER A 58 0.55 -6.09 -11.47
CA SER A 58 1.95 -6.52 -11.44
C SER A 58 2.41 -6.93 -10.05
N LEU A 59 1.66 -6.57 -9.01
CA LEU A 59 1.97 -6.97 -7.65
C LEU A 59 1.20 -8.21 -7.23
N GLY A 60 0.10 -8.49 -7.90
CA GLY A 60 -0.77 -9.58 -7.54
C GLY A 60 -0.33 -10.93 -8.06
N GLY A 61 0.78 -10.93 -8.73
CA GLY A 61 1.31 -12.15 -9.33
C GLY A 61 1.65 -13.23 -8.35
#